data_2e0da5df394d490a99f16daf24ebaeef
#
_entry.id   2e0da5df394d490a99f16daf24ebaeef
#
_cell.length_a   1.000
_cell.length_b   1.000
_cell.length_c   1.000
_cell.angle_alpha   90.00
_cell.angle_beta   90.00
_cell.angle_gamma   90.00
#
_symmetry.space_group_name_H-M   'P 1'
#
loop_
_entity.id
_entity.type
_entity.pdbx_description
1 polymer ?
#
loop_
_entity_poly.entity_id
_entity_poly.type
_entity_poly.pdbx_seq_one_letter_code
_entity_poly.pdbx_strand_id
1 'polypeptide(L)'
;FGGSFWQYEYNTDEAKTDEHCRVRVNCHSVPGIWQYEALAFKPGMVMRWYRDAFCQYEKELSKTTGRDPYDLMNEKAKDIPAGCYGMMCAFSDVMNYISWRHASPMFINFDFDPDKFNRYTFYRAIMENTAMVTYGHMQLVRESTGNIPKEVVFASGASKSELWCQILCDVLGIPVNVPNVKEATALGAAIMAGHGVGLFPDISATAKKLVHIERRFEPNMENHATYMKLYEDWRKMYARELQIADDRITRYMWAAPGV
;
A
#
# COMPACT_ATOMS: atom_id res chain seq x y z
N PHE A 1 -6.64 1.83 0.78
CA PHE A 1 -6.43 2.95 1.72
C PHE A 1 -4.98 2.99 2.19
N GLY A 2 -4.32 4.15 2.09
CA GLY A 2 -2.93 4.36 2.49
C GLY A 2 -2.78 5.36 3.64
N GLY A 3 -3.00 4.89 4.86
CA GLY A 3 -2.82 5.64 6.11
C GLY A 3 -1.65 5.09 6.95
N SER A 4 -1.78 5.15 8.29
CA SER A 4 -0.84 4.48 9.21
C SER A 4 -0.74 2.99 8.93
N PHE A 5 -1.88 2.36 8.69
CA PHE A 5 -2.03 1.04 8.09
C PHE A 5 -2.34 1.19 6.60
N TRP A 6 -2.17 0.10 5.85
CA TRP A 6 -2.45 0.05 4.44
C TRP A 6 -3.33 -1.15 4.13
N GLN A 7 -4.45 -0.88 3.43
CA GLN A 7 -5.46 -1.88 3.15
C GLN A 7 -5.74 -1.93 1.66
N TYR A 8 -5.81 -3.14 1.13
CA TYR A 8 -6.38 -3.45 -0.16
C TYR A 8 -7.78 -4.03 0.08
N GLU A 9 -8.79 -3.43 -0.52
CA GLU A 9 -10.18 -3.82 -0.36
C GLU A 9 -10.81 -4.07 -1.72
N TYR A 10 -11.57 -5.15 -1.83
CA TYR A 10 -12.31 -5.53 -3.02
C TYR A 10 -13.75 -5.88 -2.66
N ASN A 11 -14.72 -5.17 -3.27
CA ASN A 11 -16.13 -5.37 -2.99
C ASN A 11 -16.77 -6.29 -4.05
N THR A 12 -17.65 -7.16 -3.60
CA THR A 12 -18.36 -8.14 -4.42
C THR A 12 -19.77 -8.41 -3.87
N ASP A 13 -20.66 -8.93 -4.70
CA ASP A 13 -22.01 -9.38 -4.32
C ASP A 13 -22.04 -10.83 -3.82
N GLU A 14 -20.95 -11.57 -3.95
CA GLU A 14 -20.82 -12.94 -3.47
C GLU A 14 -19.83 -13.05 -2.30
N ALA A 15 -20.25 -13.69 -1.20
CA ALA A 15 -19.36 -14.08 -0.11
C ALA A 15 -18.68 -15.41 -0.42
N LYS A 16 -17.42 -15.37 -0.80
CA LYS A 16 -16.57 -16.55 -0.93
C LYS A 16 -15.42 -16.44 0.08
N THR A 17 -15.21 -17.44 0.89
CA THR A 17 -14.05 -17.50 1.78
C THR A 17 -12.87 -18.12 1.05
N ASP A 18 -11.68 -17.57 1.28
CA ASP A 18 -10.44 -18.19 0.82
C ASP A 18 -10.15 -19.45 1.63
N GLU A 19 -10.04 -20.61 0.96
CA GLU A 19 -9.81 -21.92 1.62
C GLU A 19 -8.51 -21.94 2.44
N HIS A 20 -7.56 -21.07 2.10
CA HIS A 20 -6.28 -20.94 2.79
C HIS A 20 -6.28 -19.79 3.83
N CYS A 21 -7.41 -19.16 4.10
CA CYS A 21 -7.56 -18.07 5.07
C CYS A 21 -6.53 -16.93 4.91
N ARG A 22 -6.15 -16.61 3.66
CA ARG A 22 -5.13 -15.58 3.35
C ARG A 22 -5.71 -14.18 3.29
N VAL A 23 -7.02 -14.05 3.10
CA VAL A 23 -7.74 -12.80 3.01
C VAL A 23 -8.99 -12.83 3.88
N ARG A 24 -9.31 -11.73 4.51
CA ARG A 24 -10.52 -11.60 5.33
C ARG A 24 -11.70 -11.23 4.45
N VAL A 25 -12.87 -11.80 4.76
CA VAL A 25 -14.14 -11.46 4.12
C VAL A 25 -15.07 -10.88 5.18
N ASN A 26 -15.48 -9.64 4.98
CA ASN A 26 -16.34 -8.89 5.90
C ASN A 26 -17.67 -8.51 5.23
N CYS A 27 -18.69 -8.23 6.04
CA CYS A 27 -19.89 -7.55 5.55
C CYS A 27 -19.54 -6.10 5.18
N HIS A 28 -19.97 -5.66 4.00
CA HIS A 28 -19.88 -4.26 3.63
C HIS A 28 -21.01 -3.44 4.29
N SER A 29 -20.83 -2.12 4.42
CA SER A 29 -21.86 -1.21 4.95
C SER A 29 -23.11 -1.13 4.06
N VAL A 30 -22.98 -1.41 2.76
CA VAL A 30 -24.12 -1.51 1.85
C VAL A 30 -24.66 -2.94 1.89
N PRO A 31 -25.96 -3.14 2.19
CA PRO A 31 -26.56 -4.48 2.27
C PRO A 31 -26.37 -5.27 0.96
N GLY A 32 -26.07 -6.56 1.07
CA GLY A 32 -25.86 -7.46 -0.06
C GLY A 32 -24.48 -7.38 -0.71
N ILE A 33 -23.59 -6.52 -0.20
CA ILE A 33 -22.20 -6.41 -0.64
C ILE A 33 -21.28 -7.02 0.42
N TRP A 34 -20.23 -7.68 -0.04
CA TRP A 34 -19.15 -8.24 0.77
C TRP A 34 -17.83 -7.57 0.43
N GLN A 35 -16.93 -7.52 1.39
CA GLN A 35 -15.63 -6.87 1.26
C GLN A 35 -14.51 -7.85 1.57
N TYR A 36 -13.65 -8.08 0.58
CA TYR A 36 -12.37 -8.73 0.81
C TYR A 36 -11.38 -7.69 1.31
N GLU A 37 -10.72 -7.97 2.43
CA GLU A 37 -9.75 -7.08 3.06
C GLU A 37 -8.41 -7.78 3.23
N ALA A 38 -7.35 -7.14 2.74
CA ALA A 38 -5.98 -7.58 2.93
C ALA A 38 -5.09 -6.41 3.39
N LEU A 39 -4.22 -6.66 4.37
CA LEU A 39 -3.43 -5.63 5.04
C LEU A 39 -1.94 -5.73 4.67
N ALA A 40 -1.38 -4.65 4.17
CA ALA A 40 0.06 -4.39 4.22
C ALA A 40 0.34 -3.60 5.49
N PHE A 41 0.86 -4.24 6.49
CA PHE A 41 0.76 -3.96 7.91
C PHE A 41 0.90 -2.47 8.34
N LYS A 42 2.05 -1.81 8.23
CA LYS A 42 2.27 -0.45 8.79
C LYS A 42 3.00 0.54 7.86
N PRO A 43 2.76 0.60 6.55
CA PRO A 43 3.58 1.41 5.64
C PRO A 43 3.64 2.89 5.99
N GLY A 44 2.53 3.51 6.38
CA GLY A 44 2.53 4.92 6.75
C GLY A 44 3.31 5.21 8.04
N MET A 45 3.34 4.26 8.98
CA MET A 45 4.20 4.37 10.17
C MET A 45 5.67 4.20 9.82
N VAL A 46 6.01 3.29 8.90
CA VAL A 46 7.36 3.09 8.39
C VAL A 46 7.86 4.36 7.69
N MET A 47 7.01 4.99 6.86
CA MET A 47 7.36 6.25 6.20
C MET A 47 7.60 7.38 7.20
N ARG A 48 6.79 7.47 8.25
CA ARG A 48 7.00 8.45 9.33
C ARG A 48 8.31 8.19 10.07
N TRP A 49 8.55 6.94 10.46
CA TRP A 49 9.80 6.55 11.09
C TRP A 49 11.00 6.91 10.22
N TYR A 50 10.95 6.60 8.92
CA TYR A 50 12.03 6.88 7.99
C TYR A 50 12.31 8.39 7.88
N ARG A 51 11.26 9.21 7.70
CA ARG A 51 11.37 10.67 7.72
C ARG A 51 12.03 11.18 9.00
N ASP A 52 11.58 10.67 10.14
CA ASP A 52 12.03 11.16 11.45
C ASP A 52 13.44 10.66 11.80
N ALA A 53 13.87 9.50 11.32
CA ALA A 53 15.18 8.94 11.58
C ALA A 53 16.27 9.41 10.60
N PHE A 54 15.94 9.65 9.32
CA PHE A 54 16.96 9.84 8.27
C PHE A 54 16.83 11.15 7.49
N CYS A 55 15.72 11.88 7.60
CA CYS A 55 15.44 13.05 6.77
C CYS A 55 15.37 14.35 7.60
N GLN A 56 16.35 14.55 8.48
CA GLN A 56 16.41 15.76 9.33
C GLN A 56 16.58 17.03 8.50
N TYR A 57 17.35 16.97 7.41
CA TYR A 57 17.54 18.11 6.52
C TYR A 57 16.21 18.59 5.93
N GLU A 58 15.38 17.68 5.43
CA GLU A 58 14.07 18.01 4.86
C GLU A 58 13.11 18.56 5.93
N LYS A 59 13.21 18.08 7.18
CA LYS A 59 12.44 18.60 8.31
C LYS A 59 12.86 20.03 8.68
N GLU A 60 14.15 20.34 8.68
CA GLU A 60 14.63 21.70 8.93
C GLU A 60 14.26 22.65 7.78
N LEU A 61 14.44 22.19 6.53
CA LEU A 61 14.06 22.97 5.34
C LEU A 61 12.54 23.25 5.31
N SER A 62 11.72 22.32 5.76
CA SER A 62 10.27 22.49 5.92
C SER A 62 9.93 23.67 6.84
N LYS A 63 10.64 23.83 7.96
CA LYS A 63 10.39 24.93 8.91
C LYS A 63 10.64 26.30 8.28
N THR A 64 11.59 26.41 7.37
CA THR A 64 11.97 27.67 6.73
C THR A 64 11.17 27.97 5.49
N THR A 65 10.74 26.94 4.75
CA THR A 65 10.04 27.07 3.46
C THR A 65 8.53 26.91 3.56
N GLY A 66 8.02 26.33 4.66
CA GLY A 66 6.60 25.98 4.82
C GLY A 66 6.17 24.76 3.97
N ARG A 67 7.08 24.10 3.25
CA ARG A 67 6.79 22.94 2.42
C ARG A 67 6.74 21.66 3.26
N ASP A 68 5.89 20.71 2.88
CA ASP A 68 5.84 19.42 3.56
C ASP A 68 7.17 18.65 3.35
N PRO A 69 7.78 18.07 4.41
CA PRO A 69 9.01 17.27 4.26
C PRO A 69 8.87 16.12 3.28
N TYR A 70 7.69 15.52 3.16
CA TYR A 70 7.44 14.44 2.19
C TYR A 70 7.50 14.95 0.74
N ASP A 71 7.03 16.18 0.47
CA ASP A 71 7.14 16.77 -0.87
C ASP A 71 8.60 16.98 -1.25
N LEU A 72 9.44 17.45 -0.31
CA LEU A 72 10.86 17.61 -0.52
C LEU A 72 11.58 16.27 -0.79
N MET A 73 11.19 15.23 -0.08
CA MET A 73 11.70 13.87 -0.28
C MET A 73 11.24 13.30 -1.63
N ASN A 74 9.97 13.49 -1.99
CA ASN A 74 9.39 13.02 -3.25
C ASN A 74 10.09 13.64 -4.47
N GLU A 75 10.41 14.93 -4.41
CA GLU A 75 11.15 15.64 -5.48
C GLU A 75 12.51 15.01 -5.79
N LYS A 76 13.17 14.46 -4.79
CA LYS A 76 14.46 13.76 -4.96
C LYS A 76 14.28 12.29 -5.37
N ALA A 77 13.26 11.64 -4.84
CA ALA A 77 13.01 10.23 -5.09
C ALA A 77 12.39 9.96 -6.48
N LYS A 78 11.76 10.96 -7.11
CA LYS A 78 11.10 10.78 -8.42
C LYS A 78 12.07 10.44 -9.56
N ASP A 79 13.31 10.92 -9.48
CA ASP A 79 14.34 10.74 -10.50
C ASP A 79 15.06 9.37 -10.38
N ILE A 80 14.80 8.62 -9.31
CA ILE A 80 15.32 7.27 -9.11
C ILE A 80 14.52 6.31 -10.00
N PRO A 81 15.16 5.41 -10.75
CA PRO A 81 14.46 4.50 -11.65
C PRO A 81 13.57 3.51 -10.89
N ALA A 82 12.55 3.00 -11.59
CA ALA A 82 11.73 1.91 -11.10
C ALA A 82 12.59 0.70 -10.70
N GLY A 83 12.33 0.14 -9.52
CA GLY A 83 13.12 -0.96 -8.96
C GLY A 83 14.41 -0.53 -8.26
N CYS A 84 14.63 0.79 -8.04
CA CYS A 84 15.70 1.30 -7.17
C CYS A 84 17.08 0.72 -7.48
N TYR A 85 17.45 0.61 -8.77
CA TYR A 85 18.71 -0.04 -9.23
C TYR A 85 18.82 -1.52 -8.82
N GLY A 86 17.71 -2.21 -8.58
CA GLY A 86 17.65 -3.59 -8.12
C GLY A 86 17.64 -3.74 -6.59
N MET A 87 17.72 -2.65 -5.84
CA MET A 87 17.57 -2.70 -4.38
C MET A 87 16.16 -3.12 -3.99
N MET A 88 16.06 -4.03 -3.05
CA MET A 88 14.79 -4.49 -2.50
C MET A 88 14.71 -4.16 -1.01
N CYS A 89 13.50 -3.90 -0.54
CA CYS A 89 13.24 -3.85 0.90
C CYS A 89 11.99 -4.64 1.27
N ALA A 90 11.90 -5.02 2.54
CA ALA A 90 10.71 -5.64 3.11
C ALA A 90 10.44 -5.05 4.50
N PHE A 91 9.24 -4.53 4.69
CA PHE A 91 8.66 -4.14 5.97
C PHE A 91 7.36 -4.88 6.25
N SER A 92 6.83 -5.58 5.27
CA SER A 92 5.67 -6.45 5.39
C SER A 92 5.61 -7.38 4.19
N ASP A 93 4.76 -8.39 4.28
CA ASP A 93 4.45 -9.33 3.21
C ASP A 93 2.95 -9.36 2.93
N VAL A 94 2.58 -10.05 1.88
CA VAL A 94 1.22 -10.45 1.59
C VAL A 94 0.67 -11.25 2.78
N MET A 95 -0.49 -10.85 3.26
CA MET A 95 -1.07 -11.37 4.49
C MET A 95 -1.38 -12.87 4.41
N ASN A 96 -1.23 -13.54 5.54
CA ASN A 96 -1.69 -14.90 5.76
C ASN A 96 -2.22 -15.02 7.19
N TYR A 97 -3.54 -15.15 7.36
CA TYR A 97 -4.16 -15.19 8.70
C TYR A 97 -3.88 -16.46 9.50
N ILE A 98 -3.56 -17.58 8.86
CA ILE A 98 -3.25 -18.83 9.56
C ILE A 98 -1.97 -18.70 10.38
N SER A 99 -0.97 -17.99 9.80
CA SER A 99 0.33 -17.82 10.45
C SER A 99 0.80 -16.39 10.28
N TRP A 100 0.01 -15.43 10.80
CA TRP A 100 0.27 -14.03 10.58
C TRP A 100 1.47 -13.56 11.38
N ARG A 101 2.59 -13.48 10.70
CA ARG A 101 3.84 -12.95 11.20
C ARG A 101 4.61 -12.24 10.10
N HIS A 102 5.36 -11.24 10.48
CA HIS A 102 6.22 -10.47 9.60
C HIS A 102 7.66 -10.58 10.04
N ALA A 103 8.55 -10.85 9.09
CA ALA A 103 9.99 -10.86 9.31
C ALA A 103 10.52 -9.50 9.80
N SER A 104 11.74 -9.46 10.27
CA SER A 104 12.45 -8.22 10.59
C SER A 104 12.56 -7.34 9.33
N PRO A 105 12.43 -6.00 9.45
CA PRO A 105 12.64 -5.12 8.32
C PRO A 105 14.04 -5.25 7.73
N MET A 106 14.13 -5.20 6.39
CA MET A 106 15.42 -5.33 5.70
C MET A 106 15.49 -4.46 4.44
N PHE A 107 16.72 -4.12 4.07
CA PHE A 107 17.11 -3.63 2.75
C PHE A 107 18.26 -4.48 2.24
N ILE A 108 18.20 -4.92 0.99
CA ILE A 108 19.21 -5.76 0.36
C ILE A 108 19.51 -5.32 -1.08
N ASN A 109 20.59 -5.90 -1.62
CA ASN A 109 20.99 -5.71 -3.00
C ASN A 109 21.33 -4.25 -3.35
N PHE A 110 22.10 -3.61 -2.49
CA PHE A 110 22.69 -2.27 -2.71
C PHE A 110 24.21 -2.34 -2.54
N ASP A 111 24.92 -1.38 -3.11
CA ASP A 111 26.37 -1.23 -2.98
C ASP A 111 26.75 0.13 -2.38
N PHE A 112 28.02 0.50 -2.49
CA PHE A 112 28.57 1.71 -1.87
C PHE A 112 28.60 2.92 -2.81
N ASP A 113 27.86 2.90 -3.94
CA ASP A 113 27.72 4.05 -4.84
C ASP A 113 26.72 5.06 -4.24
N PRO A 114 27.18 6.21 -3.68
CA PRO A 114 26.30 7.16 -2.98
C PRO A 114 25.40 7.92 -3.95
N ASP A 115 25.69 7.94 -5.24
CA ASP A 115 24.85 8.58 -6.25
C ASP A 115 23.62 7.74 -6.55
N LYS A 116 23.73 6.41 -6.38
CA LYS A 116 22.61 5.48 -6.56
C LYS A 116 21.92 5.12 -5.25
N PHE A 117 22.70 4.73 -4.23
CA PHE A 117 22.16 4.19 -2.98
C PHE A 117 22.28 5.21 -1.84
N ASN A 118 21.39 6.17 -1.84
CA ASN A 118 21.28 7.22 -0.84
C ASN A 118 19.91 7.18 -0.15
N ARG A 119 19.68 8.06 0.84
CA ARG A 119 18.44 8.07 1.61
C ARG A 119 17.17 8.15 0.75
N TYR A 120 17.22 8.75 -0.42
CA TYR A 120 16.02 8.85 -1.27
C TYR A 120 15.72 7.55 -2.00
N THR A 121 16.73 6.76 -2.33
CA THR A 121 16.57 5.41 -2.88
C THR A 121 15.95 4.47 -1.86
N PHE A 122 16.43 4.51 -0.62
CA PHE A 122 15.82 3.74 0.48
C PHE A 122 14.37 4.17 0.74
N TYR A 123 14.10 5.48 0.70
CA TYR A 123 12.75 6.02 0.82
C TYR A 123 11.81 5.51 -0.29
N ARG A 124 12.25 5.54 -1.55
CA ARG A 124 11.50 5.02 -2.69
C ARG A 124 11.28 3.52 -2.59
N ALA A 125 12.28 2.74 -2.16
CA ALA A 125 12.15 1.29 -1.99
C ALA A 125 11.04 0.91 -0.99
N ILE A 126 10.81 1.71 0.05
CA ILE A 126 9.67 1.50 0.98
C ILE A 126 8.33 1.67 0.26
N MET A 127 8.19 2.66 -0.63
CA MET A 127 6.98 2.84 -1.43
C MET A 127 6.76 1.66 -2.38
N GLU A 128 7.83 1.21 -3.05
CA GLU A 128 7.81 0.07 -3.98
C GLU A 128 7.46 -1.23 -3.25
N ASN A 129 8.03 -1.48 -2.06
CA ASN A 129 7.65 -2.63 -1.22
C ASN A 129 6.13 -2.64 -0.93
N THR A 130 5.58 -1.50 -0.51
CA THR A 130 4.15 -1.38 -0.22
C THR A 130 3.29 -1.68 -1.44
N ALA A 131 3.69 -1.18 -2.60
CA ALA A 131 2.99 -1.44 -3.86
C ALA A 131 3.07 -2.92 -4.26
N MET A 132 4.23 -3.58 -4.07
CA MET A 132 4.39 -5.03 -4.33
C MET A 132 3.51 -5.88 -3.41
N VAL A 133 3.41 -5.54 -2.11
CA VAL A 133 2.48 -6.20 -1.19
C VAL A 133 1.03 -6.03 -1.65
N THR A 134 0.66 -4.83 -2.12
CA THR A 134 -0.68 -4.55 -2.66
C THR A 134 -0.96 -5.38 -3.92
N TYR A 135 0.02 -5.52 -4.81
CA TYR A 135 -0.08 -6.40 -5.97
C TYR A 135 -0.32 -7.86 -5.56
N GLY A 136 0.44 -8.35 -4.56
CA GLY A 136 0.23 -9.69 -4.01
C GLY A 136 -1.19 -9.90 -3.46
N HIS A 137 -1.72 -8.92 -2.75
CA HIS A 137 -3.12 -8.94 -2.27
C HIS A 137 -4.14 -8.95 -3.42
N MET A 138 -3.89 -8.17 -4.47
CA MET A 138 -4.73 -8.18 -5.68
C MET A 138 -4.73 -9.58 -6.33
N GLN A 139 -3.57 -10.27 -6.37
CA GLN A 139 -3.51 -11.65 -6.88
C GLN A 139 -4.28 -12.64 -5.99
N LEU A 140 -4.21 -12.51 -4.65
CA LEU A 140 -5.00 -13.35 -3.73
C LEU A 140 -6.51 -13.17 -3.94
N VAL A 141 -6.97 -11.94 -4.10
CA VAL A 141 -8.38 -11.66 -4.39
C VAL A 141 -8.78 -12.24 -5.75
N ARG A 142 -7.91 -12.12 -6.76
CA ARG A 142 -8.12 -12.77 -8.06
C ARG A 142 -8.26 -14.28 -7.95
N GLU A 143 -7.38 -14.94 -7.21
CA GLU A 143 -7.43 -16.40 -7.00
C GLU A 143 -8.74 -16.81 -6.31
N SER A 144 -9.20 -16.03 -5.31
CA SER A 144 -10.40 -16.33 -4.53
C SER A 144 -11.68 -16.04 -5.29
N THR A 145 -11.73 -14.99 -6.14
CA THR A 145 -12.96 -14.51 -6.78
C THR A 145 -13.02 -14.81 -8.30
N GLY A 146 -11.88 -15.05 -8.93
CA GLY A 146 -11.75 -15.13 -10.40
C GLY A 146 -11.72 -13.77 -11.10
N ASN A 147 -11.79 -12.66 -10.34
CA ASN A 147 -11.91 -11.31 -10.88
C ASN A 147 -10.63 -10.49 -10.69
N ILE A 148 -10.34 -9.63 -11.68
CA ILE A 148 -9.30 -8.58 -11.57
C ILE A 148 -10.01 -7.23 -11.72
N PRO A 149 -9.77 -6.25 -10.84
CA PRO A 149 -10.31 -4.92 -11.02
C PRO A 149 -9.73 -4.27 -12.28
N LYS A 150 -10.54 -3.47 -12.97
CA LYS A 150 -10.08 -2.69 -14.15
C LYS A 150 -9.33 -1.43 -13.73
N GLU A 151 -9.57 -0.94 -12.55
CA GLU A 151 -8.94 0.23 -11.93
C GLU A 151 -9.11 0.15 -10.42
N VAL A 152 -8.33 0.93 -9.69
CA VAL A 152 -8.44 1.05 -8.23
C VAL A 152 -8.64 2.50 -7.80
N VAL A 153 -9.28 2.69 -6.65
CA VAL A 153 -9.37 3.99 -5.98
C VAL A 153 -8.37 4.01 -4.83
N PHE A 154 -7.47 4.99 -4.83
CA PHE A 154 -6.48 5.17 -3.79
C PHE A 154 -6.76 6.43 -2.97
N ALA A 155 -7.09 6.26 -1.70
CA ALA A 155 -7.48 7.34 -0.79
C ALA A 155 -6.62 7.37 0.48
N SER A 156 -6.77 8.42 1.29
CA SER A 156 -6.07 8.69 2.55
C SER A 156 -4.73 9.41 2.38
N GLY A 157 -3.93 9.53 3.44
CA GLY A 157 -2.74 10.39 3.50
C GLY A 157 -1.69 10.11 2.42
N ALA A 158 -1.42 8.85 2.12
CA ALA A 158 -0.43 8.45 1.12
C ALA A 158 -0.82 8.85 -0.31
N SER A 159 -2.12 8.95 -0.61
CA SER A 159 -2.59 9.37 -1.93
C SER A 159 -2.29 10.85 -2.26
N LYS A 160 -1.79 11.63 -1.30
CA LYS A 160 -1.28 12.98 -1.55
C LYS A 160 0.00 12.99 -2.38
N SER A 161 0.83 11.93 -2.25
CA SER A 161 2.08 11.78 -3.01
C SER A 161 1.81 11.30 -4.43
N GLU A 162 2.07 12.15 -5.43
CA GLU A 162 1.98 11.77 -6.84
C GLU A 162 2.95 10.63 -7.18
N LEU A 163 4.16 10.69 -6.62
CA LEU A 163 5.15 9.63 -6.80
C LEU A 163 4.62 8.27 -6.31
N TRP A 164 4.02 8.22 -5.11
CA TRP A 164 3.50 6.96 -4.58
C TRP A 164 2.27 6.46 -5.36
N CYS A 165 1.42 7.38 -5.82
CA CYS A 165 0.30 7.04 -6.70
C CYS A 165 0.80 6.41 -8.01
N GLN A 166 1.84 6.99 -8.65
CA GLN A 166 2.41 6.46 -9.89
C GLN A 166 3.12 5.12 -9.66
N ILE A 167 3.91 4.98 -8.59
CA ILE A 167 4.53 3.69 -8.23
C ILE A 167 3.46 2.61 -8.03
N LEU A 168 2.40 2.91 -7.29
CA LEU A 168 1.30 1.97 -7.09
C LEU A 168 0.64 1.59 -8.43
N CYS A 169 0.38 2.56 -9.28
CA CYS A 169 -0.20 2.39 -10.61
C CYS A 169 0.69 1.48 -11.49
N ASP A 170 1.98 1.77 -11.54
CA ASP A 170 2.95 1.02 -12.34
C ASP A 170 3.10 -0.43 -11.84
N VAL A 171 3.15 -0.64 -10.53
CA VAL A 171 3.23 -1.98 -9.93
C VAL A 171 1.95 -2.79 -10.17
N LEU A 172 0.77 -2.18 -10.03
CA LEU A 172 -0.50 -2.88 -10.25
C LEU A 172 -0.76 -3.16 -11.73
N GLY A 173 -0.23 -2.36 -12.64
CA GLY A 173 -0.47 -2.45 -14.09
C GLY A 173 -1.89 -2.06 -14.51
N ILE A 174 -2.62 -1.36 -13.65
CA ILE A 174 -3.97 -0.86 -13.89
C ILE A 174 -4.11 0.57 -13.39
N PRO A 175 -5.04 1.38 -13.93
CA PRO A 175 -5.22 2.77 -13.53
C PRO A 175 -5.52 2.95 -12.04
N VAL A 176 -4.95 4.02 -11.47
CA VAL A 176 -5.18 4.44 -10.08
C VAL A 176 -5.90 5.78 -10.06
N ASN A 177 -7.08 5.82 -9.47
CA ASN A 177 -7.90 7.00 -9.30
C ASN A 177 -7.76 7.55 -7.87
N VAL A 178 -7.55 8.84 -7.74
CA VAL A 178 -7.45 9.53 -6.45
C VAL A 178 -8.66 10.44 -6.28
N PRO A 179 -9.50 10.22 -5.25
CA PRO A 179 -10.68 11.04 -5.02
C PRO A 179 -10.32 12.40 -4.42
N ASN A 180 -11.22 13.37 -4.60
CA ASN A 180 -11.14 14.69 -3.98
C ASN A 180 -11.18 14.63 -2.45
N VAL A 181 -11.87 13.65 -1.87
CA VAL A 181 -11.98 13.47 -0.43
C VAL A 181 -10.89 12.53 0.06
N LYS A 182 -9.94 13.07 0.83
CA LYS A 182 -8.83 12.29 1.41
C LYS A 182 -9.26 11.53 2.67
N GLU A 183 -10.19 12.10 3.44
CA GLU A 183 -10.74 11.48 4.65
C GLU A 183 -11.94 10.59 4.31
N ALA A 184 -11.70 9.58 3.46
CA ALA A 184 -12.75 8.72 2.91
C ALA A 184 -13.54 7.97 3.98
N THR A 185 -12.88 7.52 5.06
CA THR A 185 -13.55 6.85 6.19
C THR A 185 -14.53 7.78 6.91
N ALA A 186 -14.14 9.04 7.14
CA ALA A 186 -15.01 10.03 7.78
C ALA A 186 -16.22 10.35 6.89
N LEU A 187 -16.02 10.48 5.57
CA LEU A 187 -17.12 10.66 4.63
C LEU A 187 -18.06 9.44 4.63
N GLY A 188 -17.52 8.23 4.61
CA GLY A 188 -18.32 7.00 4.70
C GLY A 188 -19.18 6.95 5.95
N ALA A 189 -18.59 7.26 7.12
CA ALA A 189 -19.31 7.34 8.39
C ALA A 189 -20.43 8.40 8.35
N ALA A 190 -20.17 9.57 7.78
CA ALA A 190 -21.18 10.63 7.62
C ALA A 190 -22.33 10.22 6.70
N ILE A 191 -22.05 9.52 5.59
CA ILE A 191 -23.08 8.98 4.70
C ILE A 191 -23.95 7.96 5.44
N MET A 192 -23.34 7.04 6.19
CA MET A 192 -24.06 6.03 6.97
C MET A 192 -24.93 6.67 8.06
N ALA A 193 -24.42 7.65 8.80
CA ALA A 193 -25.20 8.38 9.80
C ALA A 193 -26.38 9.11 9.17
N GLY A 194 -26.16 9.80 8.05
CA GLY A 194 -27.21 10.49 7.30
C GLY A 194 -28.28 9.53 6.75
N HIS A 195 -27.89 8.33 6.31
CA HIS A 195 -28.84 7.30 5.92
C HIS A 195 -29.67 6.80 7.12
N GLY A 196 -29.04 6.57 8.25
CA GLY A 196 -29.71 6.10 9.47
C GLY A 196 -30.77 7.05 10.01
N VAL A 197 -30.63 8.36 9.79
CA VAL A 197 -31.62 9.38 10.16
C VAL A 197 -32.56 9.80 8.99
N GLY A 198 -32.49 9.09 7.87
CA GLY A 198 -33.37 9.35 6.70
C GLY A 198 -32.97 10.56 5.84
N LEU A 199 -31.82 11.18 6.08
CA LEU A 199 -31.31 12.30 5.25
C LEU A 199 -30.91 11.83 3.85
N PHE A 200 -30.31 10.65 3.76
CA PHE A 200 -29.87 10.03 2.51
C PHE A 200 -30.64 8.73 2.27
N PRO A 201 -31.51 8.66 1.26
CA PRO A 201 -32.33 7.47 1.01
C PRO A 201 -31.52 6.27 0.50
N ASP A 202 -30.40 6.52 -0.19
CA ASP A 202 -29.54 5.49 -0.80
C ASP A 202 -28.07 5.82 -0.56
N ILE A 203 -27.36 4.88 0.08
CA ILE A 203 -25.95 5.01 0.44
C ILE A 203 -25.08 5.09 -0.81
N SER A 204 -25.28 4.16 -1.76
CA SER A 204 -24.44 4.06 -2.97
C SER A 204 -24.64 5.26 -3.90
N ALA A 205 -25.88 5.71 -4.10
CA ALA A 205 -26.17 6.89 -4.89
C ALA A 205 -25.60 8.16 -4.24
N THR A 206 -25.68 8.26 -2.91
CA THR A 206 -25.09 9.38 -2.15
C THR A 206 -23.58 9.39 -2.27
N ALA A 207 -22.92 8.25 -2.11
CA ALA A 207 -21.47 8.13 -2.26
C ALA A 207 -21.02 8.55 -3.69
N LYS A 208 -21.70 8.05 -4.72
CA LYS A 208 -21.43 8.42 -6.14
C LYS A 208 -21.60 9.92 -6.41
N LYS A 209 -22.53 10.57 -5.70
CA LYS A 209 -22.77 12.02 -5.83
C LYS A 209 -21.69 12.86 -5.14
N LEU A 210 -21.13 12.38 -4.01
CA LEU A 210 -20.21 13.15 -3.18
C LEU A 210 -18.74 12.89 -3.52
N VAL A 211 -18.42 11.72 -4.09
CA VAL A 211 -17.05 11.34 -4.42
C VAL A 211 -16.78 11.59 -5.89
N HIS A 212 -15.80 12.47 -6.16
CA HIS A 212 -15.33 12.77 -7.50
C HIS A 212 -13.86 12.41 -7.62
N ILE A 213 -13.46 11.87 -8.76
CA ILE A 213 -12.04 11.62 -9.03
C ILE A 213 -11.36 12.94 -9.38
N GLU A 214 -10.36 13.29 -8.60
CA GLU A 214 -9.56 14.51 -8.75
C GLU A 214 -8.34 14.28 -9.63
N ARG A 215 -7.69 13.12 -9.49
CA ARG A 215 -6.50 12.74 -10.28
C ARG A 215 -6.63 11.30 -10.71
N ARG A 216 -6.12 11.00 -11.92
CA ARG A 216 -6.03 9.66 -12.48
C ARG A 216 -4.62 9.42 -12.97
N PHE A 217 -4.08 8.27 -12.64
CA PHE A 217 -2.76 7.81 -13.06
C PHE A 217 -2.93 6.61 -13.98
N GLU A 218 -2.20 6.62 -15.11
CA GLU A 218 -2.14 5.50 -16.03
C GLU A 218 -0.81 4.75 -15.84
N PRO A 219 -0.80 3.41 -15.93
CA PRO A 219 0.40 2.63 -15.67
C PRO A 219 1.42 2.79 -16.80
N ASN A 220 2.68 3.00 -16.43
CA ASN A 220 3.81 2.82 -17.33
C ASN A 220 4.12 1.32 -17.43
N MET A 221 3.82 0.70 -18.57
CA MET A 221 3.96 -0.76 -18.74
C MET A 221 5.41 -1.23 -18.83
N GLU A 222 6.37 -0.37 -19.13
CA GLU A 222 7.79 -0.66 -19.04
C GLU A 222 8.23 -0.79 -17.57
N ASN A 223 7.81 0.17 -16.75
CA ASN A 223 7.99 0.09 -15.30
C ASN A 223 7.27 -1.14 -14.71
N HIS A 224 6.04 -1.41 -15.15
CA HIS A 224 5.30 -2.60 -14.73
C HIS A 224 6.10 -3.88 -15.00
N ALA A 225 6.64 -4.03 -16.20
CA ALA A 225 7.46 -5.20 -16.54
C ALA A 225 8.71 -5.33 -15.65
N THR A 226 9.34 -4.20 -15.32
CA THR A 226 10.47 -4.15 -14.38
C THR A 226 10.03 -4.59 -12.98
N TYR A 227 8.90 -4.08 -12.47
CA TYR A 227 8.38 -4.46 -11.17
C TYR A 227 7.95 -5.92 -11.09
N MET A 228 7.41 -6.49 -12.16
CA MET A 228 7.01 -7.92 -12.15
C MET A 228 8.22 -8.86 -12.00
N LYS A 229 9.34 -8.55 -12.65
CA LYS A 229 10.59 -9.30 -12.43
C LYS A 229 11.09 -9.16 -11.00
N LEU A 230 11.08 -7.91 -10.50
CA LEU A 230 11.52 -7.63 -9.13
C LEU A 230 10.60 -8.28 -8.09
N TYR A 231 9.29 -8.33 -8.34
CA TYR A 231 8.30 -8.95 -7.46
C TYR A 231 8.57 -10.44 -7.24
N GLU A 232 8.90 -11.19 -8.29
CA GLU A 232 9.23 -12.61 -8.16
C GLU A 232 10.47 -12.84 -7.27
N ASP A 233 11.50 -12.02 -7.45
CA ASP A 233 12.71 -12.13 -6.63
C ASP A 233 12.46 -11.62 -5.20
N TRP A 234 11.68 -10.56 -5.04
CA TRP A 234 11.24 -10.06 -3.74
C TRP A 234 10.46 -11.12 -2.95
N ARG A 235 9.56 -11.87 -3.59
CA ARG A 235 8.84 -12.99 -2.94
C ARG A 235 9.78 -14.08 -2.43
N LYS A 236 10.78 -14.46 -3.24
CA LYS A 236 11.80 -15.43 -2.85
C LYS A 236 12.66 -14.92 -1.71
N MET A 237 13.08 -13.66 -1.79
CA MET A 237 13.86 -12.98 -0.76
C MET A 237 13.11 -12.95 0.57
N TYR A 238 11.85 -12.50 0.56
CA TYR A 238 11.05 -12.43 1.77
C TYR A 238 10.84 -13.79 2.42
N ALA A 239 10.62 -14.85 1.63
CA ALA A 239 10.50 -16.21 2.16
C ALA A 239 11.78 -16.65 2.90
N ARG A 240 12.97 -16.24 2.45
CA ARG A 240 14.24 -16.50 3.13
C ARG A 240 14.39 -15.69 4.42
N GLU A 241 14.00 -14.42 4.37
CA GLU A 241 14.01 -13.55 5.56
C GLU A 241 13.07 -14.07 6.65
N LEU A 242 11.88 -14.52 6.25
CA LEU A 242 10.94 -15.11 7.18
C LEU A 242 11.52 -16.37 7.85
N GLN A 243 12.24 -17.21 7.09
CA GLN A 243 12.95 -18.37 7.64
C GLN A 243 14.01 -17.98 8.68
N ILE A 244 14.77 -16.90 8.43
CA ILE A 244 15.75 -16.37 9.40
C ILE A 244 15.07 -15.95 10.72
N ALA A 245 13.88 -15.37 10.63
CA ALA A 245 13.09 -15.01 11.81
C ALA A 245 12.47 -16.27 12.49
N ASP A 246 12.01 -17.25 11.72
CA ASP A 246 11.51 -18.52 12.23
C ASP A 246 12.61 -19.32 12.96
N ASP A 247 13.86 -19.25 12.47
CA ASP A 247 15.04 -19.83 13.09
C ASP A 247 15.54 -19.01 14.31
N ARG A 248 14.87 -17.90 14.65
CA ARG A 248 15.18 -17.00 15.77
C ARG A 248 16.56 -16.33 15.68
N ILE A 249 17.12 -16.22 14.50
CA ILE A 249 18.34 -15.44 14.23
C ILE A 249 18.01 -13.94 14.26
N THR A 250 16.87 -13.55 13.67
CA THR A 250 16.28 -12.21 13.81
C THR A 250 14.95 -12.28 14.59
N ARG A 251 14.41 -11.12 14.95
CA ARG A 251 13.09 -11.04 15.59
C ARG A 251 12.01 -10.88 14.53
N TYR A 252 10.82 -11.38 14.80
CA TYR A 252 9.66 -10.91 14.05
C TYR A 252 9.46 -9.40 14.27
N MET A 253 9.20 -8.65 13.21
CA MET A 253 8.72 -7.29 13.34
C MET A 253 7.35 -7.29 14.07
N TRP A 254 6.55 -8.29 13.77
CA TRP A 254 5.28 -8.56 14.42
C TRP A 254 4.88 -10.03 14.21
N ALA A 255 4.22 -10.60 15.20
CA ALA A 255 3.60 -11.92 15.12
C ALA A 255 2.27 -11.92 15.88
N ALA A 256 1.28 -12.68 15.39
CA ALA A 256 0.05 -12.87 16.10
C ALA A 256 0.28 -13.65 17.41
N PRO A 257 -0.52 -13.42 18.46
CA PRO A 257 -0.43 -14.22 19.68
C PRO A 257 -0.57 -15.72 19.38
N GLY A 258 0.38 -16.52 19.87
CA GLY A 258 0.39 -17.97 19.66
C GLY A 258 1.12 -18.46 18.42
N VAL A 259 1.76 -17.58 17.67
CA VAL A 259 2.63 -17.92 16.51
C VAL A 259 4.10 -17.98 16.94
#